data_6b7a266c8ee058b07e3442dba6a7f011
#
_entry.id   6b7a266c8ee058b07e3442dba6a7f011
#
_cell.length_a   1.000
_cell.length_b   1.000
_cell.length_c   1.000
_cell.angle_alpha   90.00
_cell.angle_beta   90.00
_cell.angle_gamma   90.00
#
_symmetry.space_group_name_H-M   'P 1'
#
loop_
_entity.id
_entity.type
_entity.pdbx_description
1 polymer ?
#
loop_
_entity_poly.entity_id
_entity_poly.type
_entity_poly.pdbx_seq_one_letter_code
_entity_poly.pdbx_strand_id
1 'polypeptide(L)'
;MSKTKRILAFALAAVLAVVVLPGCKSIVQKVFGSSNEVQEDDTTQWAVLSSDPLMLDGIADTTAKYATARANGALNIVFNGIWSRQTEYFTVPSGLLSIYGCGTTDGGAQKFKVSLWKKVDGGAQYVDNTTFYFTADGQNYHCDIDNLDPNASYRVTISYDSSRYYLYGLMKVEGIG
;
A
#
# COMPACT_ATOMS: atom_id res chain seq x y z
N MET A 1 12.62 61.87 18.07
CA MET A 1 12.47 60.40 17.94
C MET A 1 13.61 59.87 17.10
N SER A 2 14.46 59.08 17.70
CA SER A 2 15.79 58.71 17.23
C SER A 2 15.75 57.78 16.00
N LYS A 3 16.60 58.07 15.01
CA LYS A 3 16.80 57.29 13.78
C LYS A 3 17.26 55.82 14.03
N THR A 4 17.69 55.54 15.23
CA THR A 4 18.19 54.22 15.66
C THR A 4 17.09 53.18 15.87
N LYS A 5 15.82 53.57 16.07
CA LYS A 5 14.70 52.61 16.23
C LYS A 5 14.17 52.04 14.93
N ARG A 6 14.50 52.65 13.77
CA ARG A 6 14.05 52.17 12.46
C ARG A 6 14.99 51.11 11.83
N ILE A 7 16.23 51.05 12.30
CA ILE A 7 17.22 50.09 11.76
C ILE A 7 17.04 48.72 12.41
N LEU A 8 16.54 48.63 13.64
CA LEU A 8 16.33 47.36 14.32
C LEU A 8 15.11 46.58 13.81
N ALA A 9 14.14 47.28 13.21
CA ALA A 9 12.94 46.64 12.67
C ALA A 9 13.18 45.95 11.29
N PHE A 10 14.21 46.38 10.55
CA PHE A 10 14.54 45.78 9.24
C PHE A 10 15.50 44.60 9.36
N ALA A 11 16.23 44.47 10.44
CA ALA A 11 17.15 43.35 10.65
C ALA A 11 16.44 42.06 11.10
N LEU A 12 15.23 42.17 11.67
CA LEU A 12 14.47 41.01 12.12
C LEU A 12 13.59 40.36 11.00
N ALA A 13 13.32 41.10 9.94
CA ALA A 13 12.54 40.62 8.81
C ALA A 13 13.38 39.86 7.77
N ALA A 14 14.71 40.00 7.77
CA ALA A 14 15.62 39.37 6.81
C ALA A 14 16.09 37.95 7.22
N VAL A 15 15.81 37.52 8.46
CA VAL A 15 16.25 36.19 8.95
C VAL A 15 15.20 35.10 8.77
N LEU A 16 13.98 35.45 8.39
CA LEU A 16 12.87 34.49 8.18
C LEU A 16 12.68 34.07 6.73
N ALA A 17 13.51 34.53 5.78
CA ALA A 17 13.36 34.23 4.36
C ALA A 17 14.39 33.26 3.78
N VAL A 18 15.22 32.62 4.60
CA VAL A 18 16.16 31.60 4.11
C VAL A 18 16.02 30.37 4.97
N VAL A 19 15.27 29.43 4.56
CA VAL A 19 15.50 27.98 4.58
C VAL A 19 14.25 27.29 4.01
N VAL A 20 14.06 27.39 2.70
CA VAL A 20 13.43 26.34 1.96
C VAL A 20 14.48 25.82 1.00
N LEU A 21 15.43 25.08 1.54
CA LEU A 21 16.33 24.27 0.73
C LEU A 21 15.66 22.90 0.51
N PRO A 22 15.69 22.37 -0.72
CA PRO A 22 15.24 21.02 -1.00
C PRO A 22 16.24 20.03 -0.38
N GLY A 23 15.96 19.58 0.82
CA GLY A 23 16.85 18.67 1.56
C GLY A 23 16.37 18.31 2.96
N CYS A 24 15.35 18.98 3.50
CA CYS A 24 14.89 18.74 4.87
C CYS A 24 13.94 17.56 5.06
N LYS A 25 13.64 16.76 4.05
CA LYS A 25 12.85 15.53 4.23
C LYS A 25 13.55 14.48 5.10
N SER A 26 14.88 14.45 5.12
CA SER A 26 15.62 13.42 5.87
C SER A 26 15.87 13.71 7.35
N ILE A 27 15.69 14.95 7.80
CA ILE A 27 15.98 15.33 9.20
C ILE A 27 14.74 15.19 10.08
N VAL A 28 13.54 15.44 9.54
CA VAL A 28 12.29 15.30 10.30
C VAL A 28 11.97 13.83 10.62
N GLN A 29 12.38 12.90 9.76
CA GLN A 29 12.20 11.46 10.00
C GLN A 29 13.04 10.88 11.16
N LYS A 30 14.13 11.55 11.55
CA LYS A 30 14.99 11.09 12.66
C LYS A 30 14.53 11.56 14.04
N VAL A 31 13.67 12.57 14.11
CA VAL A 31 13.26 13.22 15.40
C VAL A 31 11.90 12.72 15.89
N PHE A 32 11.02 12.28 14.98
CA PHE A 32 9.72 11.69 15.35
C PHE A 32 9.78 10.21 15.02
N GLY A 33 10.03 9.39 16.04
CA GLY A 33 10.21 7.95 15.92
C GLY A 33 9.15 7.30 15.08
N SER A 34 9.61 6.59 14.06
CA SER A 34 9.07 5.39 13.45
C SER A 34 7.55 5.21 13.49
N SER A 35 6.82 6.03 12.78
CA SER A 35 5.64 5.55 12.07
C SER A 35 6.18 4.80 10.84
N ASN A 36 5.80 3.54 10.67
CA ASN A 36 6.04 2.77 9.43
C ASN A 36 5.19 3.39 8.30
N GLU A 37 5.47 4.63 7.93
CA GLU A 37 4.95 5.20 6.70
C GLU A 37 5.62 4.43 5.56
N VAL A 38 4.80 3.69 4.84
CA VAL A 38 5.14 3.13 3.53
C VAL A 38 5.72 4.29 2.73
N GLN A 39 7.01 4.25 2.46
CA GLN A 39 7.63 5.17 1.53
C GLN A 39 6.97 4.85 0.19
N GLU A 40 5.98 5.66 -0.21
CA GLU A 40 5.37 5.55 -1.52
C GLU A 40 6.48 5.82 -2.53
N ASP A 41 6.80 4.80 -3.32
CA ASP A 41 7.64 4.94 -4.48
C ASP A 41 6.98 5.95 -5.44
N ASP A 42 7.74 6.86 -6.01
CA ASP A 42 7.22 7.91 -6.90
C ASP A 42 6.59 7.33 -8.19
N THR A 43 6.79 6.04 -8.46
CA THR A 43 6.17 5.33 -9.57
C THR A 43 4.84 4.71 -9.17
N THR A 44 3.76 5.46 -9.30
CA THR A 44 2.39 4.94 -9.13
C THR A 44 2.06 3.98 -10.27
N GLN A 45 1.85 2.70 -9.94
CA GLN A 45 1.39 1.68 -10.87
C GLN A 45 -0.12 1.44 -10.66
N TRP A 46 -0.83 1.11 -11.76
CA TRP A 46 -2.23 0.78 -11.72
C TRP A 46 -2.45 -0.66 -12.15
N ALA A 47 -3.29 -1.37 -11.41
CA ALA A 47 -3.81 -2.63 -11.86
C ALA A 47 -4.67 -2.44 -13.11
N VAL A 48 -4.61 -3.36 -14.04
CA VAL A 48 -5.34 -3.30 -15.30
C VAL A 48 -6.67 -4.04 -15.18
N LEU A 49 -7.69 -3.60 -15.92
CA LEU A 49 -9.00 -4.26 -15.95
C LEU A 49 -8.84 -5.69 -16.47
N SER A 50 -9.41 -6.65 -15.75
CA SER A 50 -9.45 -8.06 -16.13
C SER A 50 -10.84 -8.42 -16.65
N SER A 51 -10.88 -9.12 -17.79
CA SER A 51 -12.13 -9.71 -18.30
C SER A 51 -12.50 -11.01 -17.60
N ASP A 52 -11.55 -11.62 -16.89
CA ASP A 52 -11.76 -12.91 -16.25
C ASP A 52 -12.51 -12.74 -14.93
N PRO A 53 -13.51 -13.59 -14.66
CA PRO A 53 -14.22 -13.54 -13.38
C PRO A 53 -13.30 -13.95 -12.24
N LEU A 54 -13.30 -13.19 -11.17
CA LEU A 54 -12.55 -13.53 -9.96
C LEU A 54 -13.28 -14.63 -9.19
N MET A 55 -12.75 -15.86 -9.29
CA MET A 55 -13.25 -17.02 -8.58
C MET A 55 -12.34 -17.33 -7.39
N LEU A 56 -12.93 -17.42 -6.20
CA LEU A 56 -12.21 -17.80 -4.97
C LEU A 56 -12.46 -19.27 -4.64
N ASP A 57 -11.40 -19.93 -4.20
CA ASP A 57 -11.41 -21.31 -3.76
C ASP A 57 -11.16 -21.43 -2.26
N GLY A 58 -11.85 -22.37 -1.60
CA GLY A 58 -11.58 -22.71 -0.19
C GLY A 58 -12.08 -21.74 0.85
N ILE A 59 -12.76 -20.65 0.48
CA ILE A 59 -13.40 -19.73 1.44
C ILE A 59 -14.84 -20.16 1.66
N ALA A 60 -15.15 -20.61 2.89
CA ALA A 60 -16.49 -21.06 3.26
C ALA A 60 -17.45 -19.90 3.57
N ASP A 61 -16.96 -18.81 4.12
CA ASP A 61 -17.75 -17.63 4.51
C ASP A 61 -17.24 -16.36 3.79
N THR A 62 -17.95 -15.97 2.75
CA THR A 62 -17.67 -14.75 1.99
C THR A 62 -18.18 -13.47 2.67
N THR A 63 -18.89 -13.58 3.80
CA THR A 63 -19.37 -12.44 4.58
C THR A 63 -18.46 -12.11 5.76
N ALA A 64 -17.44 -12.93 6.01
CA ALA A 64 -16.47 -12.69 7.06
C ALA A 64 -15.80 -11.31 6.90
N LYS A 65 -15.56 -10.62 8.02
CA LYS A 65 -14.86 -9.32 7.98
C LYS A 65 -13.50 -9.42 7.28
N TYR A 66 -12.78 -10.53 7.49
CA TYR A 66 -11.56 -10.88 6.80
C TYR A 66 -11.36 -12.40 6.91
N ALA A 67 -11.18 -13.04 5.77
CA ALA A 67 -10.87 -14.46 5.71
C ALA A 67 -9.85 -14.73 4.61
N THR A 68 -8.99 -15.71 4.83
CA THR A 68 -8.04 -16.20 3.85
C THR A 68 -8.09 -17.72 3.76
N ALA A 69 -7.88 -18.24 2.55
CA ALA A 69 -7.74 -19.67 2.31
C ALA A 69 -6.68 -19.93 1.24
N ARG A 70 -5.84 -20.95 1.47
CA ARG A 70 -4.91 -21.44 0.45
C ARG A 70 -5.55 -22.59 -0.32
N ALA A 71 -5.61 -22.46 -1.61
CA ALA A 71 -6.09 -23.51 -2.50
C ALA A 71 -5.43 -23.38 -3.88
N ASN A 72 -5.06 -24.50 -4.48
CA ASN A 72 -4.55 -24.58 -5.86
C ASN A 72 -3.39 -23.63 -6.19
N GLY A 73 -2.43 -23.44 -5.26
CA GLY A 73 -1.28 -22.55 -5.45
C GLY A 73 -1.66 -21.06 -5.40
N ALA A 74 -2.80 -20.74 -4.81
CA ALA A 74 -3.27 -19.37 -4.61
C ALA A 74 -3.67 -19.11 -3.17
N LEU A 75 -3.55 -17.85 -2.75
CA LEU A 75 -4.14 -17.32 -1.53
C LEU A 75 -5.40 -16.54 -1.91
N ASN A 76 -6.53 -17.05 -1.45
CA ASN A 76 -7.84 -16.46 -1.66
C ASN A 76 -8.20 -15.60 -0.45
N ILE A 77 -8.74 -14.41 -0.67
CA ILE A 77 -8.94 -13.40 0.37
C ILE A 77 -10.33 -12.78 0.20
N VAL A 78 -11.05 -12.69 1.31
CA VAL A 78 -12.29 -11.91 1.44
C VAL A 78 -12.06 -10.81 2.45
N PHE A 79 -12.57 -9.62 2.17
CA PHE A 79 -12.53 -8.50 3.10
C PHE A 79 -13.82 -7.68 3.04
N ASN A 80 -14.41 -7.47 4.22
CA ASN A 80 -15.67 -6.75 4.38
C ASN A 80 -15.53 -5.69 5.48
N GLY A 81 -15.44 -4.42 5.07
CA GLY A 81 -15.32 -3.31 6.00
C GLY A 81 -13.92 -3.18 6.61
N ILE A 82 -12.89 -3.13 5.77
CA ILE A 82 -11.50 -2.92 6.21
C ILE A 82 -10.97 -1.55 5.79
N TRP A 83 -9.92 -1.09 6.47
CA TRP A 83 -9.04 -0.02 6.01
C TRP A 83 -7.68 -0.57 5.60
N SER A 84 -7.12 -1.50 6.39
CA SER A 84 -5.87 -2.16 6.08
C SER A 84 -5.87 -3.58 6.61
N ARG A 85 -5.29 -4.49 5.83
CA ARG A 85 -5.02 -5.88 6.25
C ARG A 85 -3.75 -6.37 5.59
N GLN A 86 -3.09 -7.29 6.28
CA GLN A 86 -1.92 -7.99 5.79
C GLN A 86 -2.26 -9.47 5.71
N THR A 87 -1.74 -10.13 4.68
CA THR A 87 -1.83 -11.58 4.55
C THR A 87 -0.83 -12.27 5.47
N GLU A 88 -0.96 -13.58 5.60
CA GLU A 88 0.14 -14.44 6.04
C GLU A 88 1.30 -14.39 5.05
N TYR A 89 2.47 -14.86 5.50
CA TYR A 89 3.63 -14.97 4.61
C TYR A 89 3.52 -16.21 3.72
N PHE A 90 3.99 -16.07 2.48
CA PHE A 90 4.07 -17.11 1.45
C PHE A 90 5.39 -17.00 0.68
N THR A 91 5.78 -18.04 -0.04
CA THR A 91 6.87 -18.02 -1.01
C THR A 91 6.32 -17.85 -2.42
N VAL A 92 7.19 -17.47 -3.37
CA VAL A 92 6.85 -17.34 -4.80
C VAL A 92 7.85 -18.13 -5.62
N PRO A 93 7.67 -19.47 -5.75
CA PRO A 93 8.67 -20.36 -6.31
C PRO A 93 9.08 -20.05 -7.77
N SER A 94 8.15 -19.51 -8.56
CA SER A 94 8.41 -19.09 -9.95
C SER A 94 9.07 -17.72 -10.07
N GLY A 95 9.11 -16.93 -8.98
CA GLY A 95 9.50 -15.52 -9.01
C GLY A 95 8.45 -14.59 -9.66
N LEU A 96 7.28 -15.14 -10.05
CA LEU A 96 6.14 -14.39 -10.61
C LEU A 96 4.93 -14.51 -9.70
N LEU A 97 4.37 -13.39 -9.31
CA LEU A 97 3.17 -13.27 -8.48
C LEU A 97 2.10 -12.52 -9.25
N SER A 98 0.92 -13.10 -9.41
CA SER A 98 -0.25 -12.46 -10.03
C SER A 98 -1.28 -12.13 -8.97
N ILE A 99 -1.77 -10.91 -8.94
CA ILE A 99 -2.76 -10.43 -7.97
C ILE A 99 -4.00 -9.98 -8.71
N TYR A 100 -5.13 -10.60 -8.41
CA TYR A 100 -6.45 -10.25 -8.90
C TYR A 100 -7.28 -9.67 -7.77
N GLY A 101 -8.03 -8.60 -8.02
CA GLY A 101 -8.84 -7.96 -7.00
C GLY A 101 -10.10 -7.33 -7.56
N CYS A 102 -11.17 -7.44 -6.79
CA CYS A 102 -12.44 -6.75 -7.00
C CYS A 102 -12.82 -6.05 -5.70
N GLY A 103 -13.03 -4.74 -5.75
CA GLY A 103 -13.36 -3.97 -4.56
C GLY A 103 -14.48 -2.99 -4.78
N THR A 104 -15.19 -2.67 -3.69
CA THR A 104 -16.19 -1.59 -3.63
C THR A 104 -16.01 -0.79 -2.33
N THR A 105 -16.55 0.42 -2.29
CA THR A 105 -16.59 1.22 -1.07
C THR A 105 -17.97 1.86 -0.87
N ASP A 106 -18.28 2.22 0.38
CA ASP A 106 -19.49 2.98 0.71
C ASP A 106 -19.49 4.41 0.11
N GLY A 107 -18.32 4.88 -0.34
CA GLY A 107 -18.14 6.22 -0.91
C GLY A 107 -18.18 6.29 -2.45
N GLY A 108 -18.64 5.22 -3.12
CA GLY A 108 -18.59 5.09 -4.58
C GLY A 108 -17.24 4.64 -5.09
N ALA A 109 -17.00 4.79 -6.40
CA ALA A 109 -15.74 4.37 -7.01
C ALA A 109 -14.55 5.17 -6.47
N GLN A 110 -13.61 4.48 -5.83
CA GLN A 110 -12.40 5.03 -5.25
C GLN A 110 -11.21 4.11 -5.56
N LYS A 111 -10.05 4.39 -5.01
CA LYS A 111 -8.86 3.56 -5.17
C LYS A 111 -8.40 2.98 -3.84
N PHE A 112 -7.85 1.79 -3.88
CA PHE A 112 -7.12 1.19 -2.77
C PHE A 112 -5.76 0.70 -3.24
N LYS A 113 -4.84 0.50 -2.33
CA LYS A 113 -3.46 0.09 -2.60
C LYS A 113 -3.25 -1.37 -2.23
N VAL A 114 -2.46 -2.05 -3.05
CA VAL A 114 -1.92 -3.37 -2.77
C VAL A 114 -0.42 -3.30 -2.92
N SER A 115 0.33 -3.70 -1.89
CA SER A 115 1.79 -3.66 -1.88
C SER A 115 2.39 -4.94 -1.34
N LEU A 116 3.60 -5.27 -1.80
CA LEU A 116 4.33 -6.47 -1.42
C LEU A 116 5.42 -6.15 -0.39
N TRP A 117 5.55 -7.02 0.60
CA TRP A 117 6.53 -6.92 1.68
C TRP A 117 7.29 -8.22 1.83
N LYS A 118 8.61 -8.14 1.89
CA LYS A 118 9.54 -9.26 2.13
C LYS A 118 9.77 -9.42 3.63
N LYS A 119 9.75 -10.66 4.12
CA LYS A 119 10.14 -10.99 5.49
C LYS A 119 11.64 -10.79 5.66
N VAL A 120 12.03 -10.07 6.71
CA VAL A 120 13.43 -9.88 7.12
C VAL A 120 13.57 -10.14 8.62
N ASP A 121 14.80 -10.21 9.11
CA ASP A 121 15.06 -10.33 10.54
C ASP A 121 14.48 -9.13 11.29
N GLY A 122 13.61 -9.43 12.25
CA GLY A 122 12.96 -8.41 13.08
C GLY A 122 11.74 -7.73 12.45
N GLY A 123 11.29 -8.11 11.22
CA GLY A 123 10.12 -7.47 10.64
C GLY A 123 9.81 -7.78 9.18
N ALA A 124 9.41 -6.74 8.47
CA ALA A 124 9.14 -6.79 7.04
C ALA A 124 9.73 -5.57 6.36
N GLN A 125 10.23 -5.75 5.16
CA GLN A 125 10.76 -4.71 4.30
C GLN A 125 9.84 -4.56 3.07
N TYR A 126 9.52 -3.33 2.70
CA TYR A 126 8.81 -3.05 1.46
C TYR A 126 9.65 -3.50 0.26
N VAL A 127 8.99 -4.09 -0.73
CA VAL A 127 9.61 -4.45 -2.00
C VAL A 127 9.37 -3.30 -2.98
N ASP A 128 10.43 -2.66 -3.43
CA ASP A 128 10.37 -1.49 -4.30
C ASP A 128 9.58 -1.77 -5.59
N ASN A 129 8.84 -0.78 -6.06
CA ASN A 129 8.03 -0.85 -7.29
C ASN A 129 6.92 -1.93 -7.26
N THR A 130 6.40 -2.30 -6.09
CA THR A 130 5.33 -3.30 -5.96
C THR A 130 4.03 -2.76 -5.38
N THR A 131 3.85 -1.45 -5.38
CA THR A 131 2.58 -0.84 -5.00
C THR A 131 1.73 -0.60 -6.23
N PHE A 132 0.55 -1.23 -6.25
CA PHE A 132 -0.46 -1.07 -7.29
C PHE A 132 -1.73 -0.46 -6.73
N TYR A 133 -2.31 0.49 -7.47
CA TYR A 133 -3.64 1.00 -7.20
C TYR A 133 -4.68 0.18 -7.97
N PHE A 134 -5.70 -0.25 -7.25
CA PHE A 134 -6.89 -0.91 -7.77
C PHE A 134 -8.07 0.06 -7.69
N THR A 135 -8.94 0.07 -8.69
CA THR A 135 -10.18 0.83 -8.61
C THR A 135 -11.24 0.01 -7.86
N ALA A 136 -11.89 0.64 -6.88
CA ALA A 136 -12.95 0.03 -6.09
C ALA A 136 -14.33 0.41 -6.67
N ASP A 137 -14.63 -0.10 -7.86
CA ASP A 137 -15.87 0.12 -8.62
C ASP A 137 -16.68 -1.16 -8.87
N GLY A 138 -16.24 -2.27 -8.26
CA GLY A 138 -16.87 -3.58 -8.40
C GLY A 138 -16.43 -4.37 -9.62
N GLN A 139 -15.48 -3.87 -10.41
CA GLN A 139 -14.89 -4.60 -11.52
C GLN A 139 -13.64 -5.38 -11.08
N ASN A 140 -13.23 -6.36 -11.89
CA ASN A 140 -12.03 -7.13 -11.65
C ASN A 140 -10.81 -6.44 -12.25
N TYR A 141 -9.75 -6.37 -11.44
CA TYR A 141 -8.46 -5.82 -11.86
C TYR A 141 -7.37 -6.83 -11.56
N HIS A 142 -6.26 -6.77 -12.29
CA HIS A 142 -5.09 -7.58 -12.01
C HIS A 142 -3.79 -6.80 -12.17
N CYS A 143 -2.74 -7.28 -11.50
CA CYS A 143 -1.36 -6.87 -11.71
C CYS A 143 -0.43 -8.06 -11.51
N ASP A 144 0.74 -8.00 -12.16
CA ASP A 144 1.81 -8.96 -12.04
C ASP A 144 3.04 -8.31 -11.42
N ILE A 145 3.73 -9.07 -10.57
CA ILE A 145 4.99 -8.70 -9.94
C ILE A 145 5.98 -9.80 -10.27
N ASP A 146 7.01 -9.48 -11.01
CA ASP A 146 8.04 -10.41 -11.45
C ASP A 146 9.37 -10.22 -10.73
N ASN A 147 10.37 -11.04 -11.07
CA ASN A 147 11.73 -10.99 -10.54
C ASN A 147 11.81 -11.12 -9.00
N LEU A 148 10.85 -11.79 -8.38
CA LEU A 148 10.86 -12.08 -6.96
C LEU A 148 11.86 -13.21 -6.64
N ASP A 149 12.53 -13.09 -5.50
CA ASP A 149 13.44 -14.13 -4.98
C ASP A 149 12.63 -15.36 -4.52
N PRO A 150 12.76 -16.53 -5.17
CA PRO A 150 11.97 -17.71 -4.82
C PRO A 150 12.27 -18.28 -3.43
N ASN A 151 13.40 -17.90 -2.83
CA ASN A 151 13.79 -18.34 -1.48
C ASN A 151 13.30 -17.39 -0.38
N ALA A 152 12.72 -16.26 -0.75
CA ALA A 152 12.19 -15.29 0.22
C ALA A 152 10.72 -15.57 0.57
N SER A 153 10.32 -15.07 1.72
CA SER A 153 8.92 -15.07 2.14
C SER A 153 8.33 -13.68 1.99
N TYR A 154 7.15 -13.60 1.42
CA TYR A 154 6.45 -12.36 1.13
C TYR A 154 5.07 -12.33 1.78
N ARG A 155 4.52 -11.14 1.97
CA ARG A 155 3.12 -10.91 2.30
C ARG A 155 2.57 -9.74 1.52
N VAL A 156 1.29 -9.76 1.25
CA VAL A 156 0.57 -8.65 0.64
C VAL A 156 -0.06 -7.78 1.73
N THR A 157 0.01 -6.46 1.55
CA THR A 157 -0.76 -5.49 2.33
C THR A 157 -1.82 -4.87 1.44
N ILE A 158 -3.07 -4.93 1.87
CA ILE A 158 -4.20 -4.23 1.28
C ILE A 158 -4.44 -3.00 2.14
N SER A 159 -4.43 -1.79 1.56
CA SER A 159 -4.69 -0.54 2.29
C SER A 159 -5.61 0.40 1.52
N TYR A 160 -6.51 1.00 2.27
CA TYR A 160 -7.47 1.97 1.76
C TYR A 160 -7.43 3.23 2.63
N ASP A 161 -6.99 4.34 2.02
CA ASP A 161 -6.79 5.60 2.70
C ASP A 161 -8.11 6.37 2.79
N SER A 162 -8.93 6.03 3.77
CA SER A 162 -10.16 6.73 4.07
C SER A 162 -10.37 6.82 5.58
N SER A 163 -10.80 7.99 6.06
CA SER A 163 -11.23 8.19 7.44
C SER A 163 -12.73 7.97 7.62
N ARG A 164 -13.48 7.77 6.53
CA ARG A 164 -14.95 7.79 6.54
C ARG A 164 -15.59 6.51 6.01
N TYR A 165 -15.00 5.91 4.99
CA TYR A 165 -15.57 4.77 4.27
C TYR A 165 -14.73 3.51 4.48
N TYR A 166 -15.33 2.36 4.26
CA TYR A 166 -14.68 1.06 4.33
C TYR A 166 -14.54 0.44 2.95
N LEU A 167 -13.56 -0.44 2.83
CA LEU A 167 -13.32 -1.25 1.64
C LEU A 167 -13.91 -2.64 1.83
N TYR A 168 -14.61 -3.11 0.80
CA TYR A 168 -15.20 -4.44 0.69
C TYR A 168 -14.70 -5.10 -0.58
N GLY A 169 -14.52 -6.42 -0.59
CA GLY A 169 -14.12 -7.08 -1.82
C GLY A 169 -13.48 -8.45 -1.64
N LEU A 170 -12.95 -8.90 -2.76
CA LEU A 170 -12.32 -10.18 -2.96
C LEU A 170 -10.93 -9.96 -3.57
N MET A 171 -9.99 -10.85 -3.23
CA MET A 171 -8.66 -10.86 -3.86
C MET A 171 -8.14 -12.29 -3.97
N LYS A 172 -7.41 -12.56 -5.03
CA LYS A 172 -6.70 -13.81 -5.25
C LYS A 172 -5.24 -13.49 -5.56
N VAL A 173 -4.33 -14.15 -4.89
CA VAL A 173 -2.89 -14.02 -5.09
C VAL A 173 -2.39 -15.37 -5.58
N GLU A 174 -1.97 -15.47 -6.84
CA GLU A 174 -1.53 -16.69 -7.52
C GLU A 174 -0.01 -16.75 -7.65
N GLY A 175 0.52 -17.96 -7.84
CA GLY A 175 1.97 -18.21 -7.95
C GLY A 175 2.65 -18.43 -6.60
N ILE A 176 1.89 -18.69 -5.55
CA ILE A 176 2.42 -18.92 -4.21
C ILE A 176 2.71 -20.41 -3.95
N GLY A 177 3.65 -20.66 -3.03
CA GLY A 177 4.02 -21.98 -2.51
C GLY A 177 3.76 -22.12 -1.02
#